data_5401f2a760ee1087877214bdce9a6cd7
#
_entry.id   5401f2a760ee1087877214bdce9a6cd7
#
_cell.length_a   1.000
_cell.length_b   1.000
_cell.length_c   1.000
_cell.angle_alpha   90.00
_cell.angle_beta   90.00
_cell.angle_gamma   90.00
#
_symmetry.space_group_name_H-M   'P 1'
#
loop_
_entity.id
_entity.type
_entity.pdbx_description
1 polymer ?
#
loop_
_entity_poly.entity_id
_entity_poly.type
_entity_poly.pdbx_seq_one_letter_code
_entity_poly.pdbx_strand_id
1 'polypeptide(L)'
;MFGDEPGGPSASLDQVTTRADRVRSDRATPRAYGTIVVVGGGCYGSYYVRQLGRASDAGALTWRRLVVVDRDPECRVAREPAAGATIVTREWVEFFAEFLDAAAGSPDDAAADAIVPSPLMPHLLFDWIVARTRSRWPDREVSVRAVDEPPAVPWQRSSPDGNTHYVSFAEWMCPINCIEPVRCPATRGPRSWSMPSAIAGYVGALRARGHNLAGPFVFHCTHRAYGVGMIDVRSVIDADAAIGEMAVHGPADVLIGTMSHCHGALGRLAIG
;
A
#
# COMPACT_ATOMS: atom_id res chain seq x y z
N MET A 1 -24.24 26.52 -69.30
CA MET A 1 -24.55 25.17 -68.77
C MET A 1 -23.92 25.09 -67.39
N PHE A 2 -24.69 25.37 -66.37
CA PHE A 2 -24.22 25.27 -64.99
C PHE A 2 -24.80 23.98 -64.40
N GLY A 3 -23.94 23.11 -63.93
CA GLY A 3 -24.32 21.86 -63.27
C GLY A 3 -24.60 22.11 -61.77
N ASP A 4 -25.72 21.62 -61.31
CA ASP A 4 -26.12 21.59 -59.91
C ASP A 4 -25.24 20.59 -59.11
N GLU A 5 -24.68 21.04 -58.00
CA GLU A 5 -24.15 20.18 -56.98
C GLU A 5 -25.23 19.76 -55.97
N PRO A 6 -25.30 18.47 -55.57
CA PRO A 6 -26.27 18.03 -54.57
C PRO A 6 -25.77 18.32 -53.17
N GLY A 7 -26.65 18.83 -52.32
CA GLY A 7 -26.44 19.15 -50.94
C GLY A 7 -25.97 17.94 -50.09
N GLY A 8 -24.92 18.16 -49.29
CA GLY A 8 -24.48 17.24 -48.26
C GLY A 8 -25.43 17.12 -47.06
N PRO A 9 -25.45 16.01 -46.36
CA PRO A 9 -26.39 15.79 -45.26
C PRO A 9 -26.11 16.70 -44.08
N SER A 10 -27.18 17.37 -43.63
CA SER A 10 -27.25 18.14 -42.38
C SER A 10 -26.80 17.25 -41.20
N ALA A 11 -25.69 17.58 -40.55
CA ALA A 11 -25.28 16.96 -39.29
C ALA A 11 -26.28 17.39 -38.20
N SER A 12 -26.94 16.41 -37.62
CA SER A 12 -27.83 16.56 -36.47
C SER A 12 -27.09 17.10 -35.27
N LEU A 13 -27.59 18.14 -34.64
CA LEU A 13 -27.07 18.86 -33.49
C LEU A 13 -27.24 18.10 -32.14
N ASP A 14 -27.47 16.78 -32.16
CA ASP A 14 -27.90 16.01 -30.99
C ASP A 14 -26.80 15.13 -30.33
N GLN A 15 -25.53 15.48 -30.42
CA GLN A 15 -24.48 14.75 -29.63
C GLN A 15 -23.37 15.63 -29.10
N VAL A 16 -23.68 16.76 -28.51
CA VAL A 16 -22.73 17.43 -27.60
C VAL A 16 -23.09 17.01 -26.17
N THR A 17 -22.68 15.80 -25.79
CA THR A 17 -22.63 15.44 -24.38
C THR A 17 -21.62 16.36 -23.69
N THR A 18 -22.14 17.24 -22.84
CA THR A 18 -21.34 18.22 -22.13
C THR A 18 -20.40 17.50 -21.16
N ARG A 19 -19.23 18.10 -20.91
CA ARG A 19 -18.23 17.59 -19.93
C ARG A 19 -18.87 17.36 -18.54
N ALA A 20 -19.95 18.08 -18.23
CA ALA A 20 -20.76 17.91 -17.02
C ALA A 20 -21.58 16.60 -17.02
N ASP A 21 -22.05 16.13 -18.18
CA ASP A 21 -22.83 14.89 -18.27
C ASP A 21 -21.94 13.65 -18.16
N ARG A 22 -20.65 13.71 -18.62
CA ARG A 22 -19.66 12.65 -18.41
C ARG A 22 -19.25 12.53 -16.95
N VAL A 23 -19.18 13.63 -16.21
CA VAL A 23 -18.89 13.62 -14.76
C VAL A 23 -20.07 13.06 -13.94
N ARG A 24 -21.29 13.09 -14.47
CA ARG A 24 -22.47 12.52 -13.80
C ARG A 24 -22.69 11.03 -14.02
N SER A 25 -22.18 10.44 -15.11
CA SER A 25 -22.39 9.01 -15.40
C SER A 25 -21.41 8.08 -14.70
N ASP A 26 -20.26 8.58 -14.20
CA ASP A 26 -19.25 7.82 -13.43
C ASP A 26 -19.32 8.10 -11.92
N ARG A 27 -20.50 8.07 -11.32
CA ARG A 27 -20.59 7.82 -9.88
C ARG A 27 -20.32 6.33 -9.67
N ALA A 28 -19.04 5.97 -9.70
CA ALA A 28 -18.60 4.68 -9.25
C ALA A 28 -19.20 4.42 -7.85
N THR A 29 -19.74 3.23 -7.63
CA THR A 29 -20.27 2.83 -6.32
C THR A 29 -19.20 3.13 -5.26
N PRO A 30 -19.54 3.84 -4.15
CA PRO A 30 -18.59 4.15 -3.11
C PRO A 30 -17.87 2.88 -2.65
N ARG A 31 -16.54 2.91 -2.54
CA ARG A 31 -15.81 1.77 -2.01
C ARG A 31 -16.07 1.67 -0.52
N ALA A 32 -16.66 0.56 -0.10
CA ALA A 32 -16.99 0.30 1.30
C ALA A 32 -15.84 -0.46 1.99
N TYR A 33 -15.42 0.04 3.14
CA TYR A 33 -14.43 -0.61 4.01
C TYR A 33 -15.07 -1.09 5.32
N GLY A 34 -14.51 -2.15 5.89
CA GLY A 34 -14.79 -2.57 7.24
C GLY A 34 -14.09 -1.64 8.24
N THR A 35 -12.86 -1.93 8.55
CA THR A 35 -11.98 -1.09 9.37
C THR A 35 -10.90 -0.46 8.51
N ILE A 36 -10.69 0.85 8.66
CA ILE A 36 -9.50 1.54 8.14
C ILE A 36 -8.60 1.85 9.34
N VAL A 37 -7.37 1.34 9.33
CA VAL A 37 -6.36 1.61 10.35
C VAL A 37 -5.36 2.62 9.83
N VAL A 38 -5.23 3.77 10.49
CA VAL A 38 -4.21 4.79 10.19
C VAL A 38 -3.07 4.65 11.17
N VAL A 39 -1.85 4.46 10.66
CA VAL A 39 -0.63 4.29 11.47
C VAL A 39 -0.05 5.65 11.83
N GLY A 40 -0.11 5.99 13.11
CA GLY A 40 0.36 7.24 13.68
C GLY A 40 -0.67 8.38 13.60
N GLY A 41 -0.86 9.09 14.69
CA GLY A 41 -1.77 10.24 14.84
C GLY A 41 -1.08 11.61 14.71
N GLY A 42 0.19 11.66 14.30
CA GLY A 42 0.96 12.88 14.10
C GLY A 42 0.60 13.65 12.82
N CYS A 43 1.57 14.34 12.22
CA CYS A 43 1.35 15.18 11.01
C CYS A 43 0.76 14.39 9.84
N TYR A 44 1.32 13.22 9.53
CA TYR A 44 0.86 12.37 8.43
C TYR A 44 -0.54 11.82 8.71
N GLY A 45 -0.74 11.20 9.87
CA GLY A 45 -2.04 10.63 10.23
C GLY A 45 -3.15 11.65 10.28
N SER A 46 -2.92 12.84 10.86
CA SER A 46 -3.92 13.90 10.88
C SER A 46 -4.27 14.41 9.48
N TYR A 47 -3.30 14.43 8.55
CA TYR A 47 -3.57 14.73 7.15
C TYR A 47 -4.45 13.64 6.52
N TYR A 48 -4.08 12.36 6.68
CA TYR A 48 -4.84 11.25 6.09
C TYR A 48 -6.26 11.16 6.64
N VAL A 49 -6.46 11.32 7.95
CA VAL A 49 -7.80 11.32 8.57
C VAL A 49 -8.68 12.42 7.97
N ARG A 50 -8.15 13.65 7.80
CA ARG A 50 -8.91 14.73 7.14
C ARG A 50 -9.23 14.41 5.67
N GLN A 51 -8.31 13.80 4.92
CA GLN A 51 -8.57 13.44 3.53
C GLN A 51 -9.59 12.30 3.42
N LEU A 52 -9.55 11.34 4.32
CA LEU A 52 -10.58 10.29 4.43
C LEU A 52 -11.95 10.89 4.72
N GLY A 53 -12.05 11.81 5.67
CA GLY A 53 -13.30 12.54 5.96
C GLY A 53 -13.85 13.22 4.72
N ARG A 54 -13.02 14.02 4.02
CA ARG A 54 -13.41 14.65 2.76
C ARG A 54 -13.86 13.66 1.69
N ALA A 55 -13.21 12.51 1.58
CA ALA A 55 -13.57 11.46 0.64
C ALA A 55 -14.93 10.83 0.99
N SER A 56 -15.21 10.65 2.28
CA SER A 56 -16.49 10.15 2.77
C SER A 56 -17.62 11.15 2.53
N ASP A 57 -17.40 12.44 2.86
CA ASP A 57 -18.37 13.52 2.64
C ASP A 57 -18.72 13.65 1.15
N ALA A 58 -17.75 13.39 0.27
CA ALA A 58 -17.96 13.39 -1.18
C ALA A 58 -18.58 12.09 -1.71
N GLY A 59 -18.83 11.09 -0.85
CA GLY A 59 -19.36 9.78 -1.24
C GLY A 59 -18.39 8.93 -2.08
N ALA A 60 -17.09 9.18 -2.01
CA ALA A 60 -16.08 8.42 -2.74
C ALA A 60 -15.75 7.08 -2.05
N LEU A 61 -15.81 7.06 -0.71
CA LEU A 61 -15.65 5.85 0.09
C LEU A 61 -16.43 5.93 1.40
N THR A 62 -16.63 4.76 2.04
CA THR A 62 -17.27 4.64 3.36
C THR A 62 -16.49 3.63 4.19
N TRP A 63 -16.70 3.65 5.51
CA TRP A 63 -16.14 2.66 6.45
C TRP A 63 -17.09 2.40 7.62
N ARG A 64 -16.93 1.24 8.25
CA ARG A 64 -17.62 0.95 9.52
C ARG A 64 -16.85 1.54 10.70
N ARG A 65 -15.49 1.47 10.65
CA ARG A 65 -14.61 1.96 11.70
C ARG A 65 -13.39 2.66 11.08
N LEU A 66 -13.04 3.81 11.60
CA LEU A 66 -11.77 4.48 11.34
C LEU A 66 -10.97 4.51 12.63
N VAL A 67 -9.84 3.83 12.66
CA VAL A 67 -8.98 3.68 13.84
C VAL A 67 -7.66 4.38 13.57
N VAL A 68 -7.20 5.20 14.49
CA VAL A 68 -5.85 5.78 14.48
C VAL A 68 -5.07 5.18 15.64
N VAL A 69 -3.92 4.58 15.34
CA VAL A 69 -3.06 3.98 16.36
C VAL A 69 -1.83 4.84 16.57
N ASP A 70 -1.63 5.31 17.79
CA ASP A 70 -0.44 6.06 18.19
C ASP A 70 -0.05 5.69 19.62
N ARG A 71 1.23 5.74 19.94
CA ARG A 71 1.72 5.56 21.32
C ARG A 71 1.51 6.80 22.20
N ASP A 72 1.38 7.98 21.57
CA ASP A 72 1.13 9.25 22.24
C ASP A 72 -0.39 9.48 22.34
N PRO A 73 -0.98 9.45 23.57
CA PRO A 73 -2.41 9.73 23.77
C PRO A 73 -2.78 11.17 23.41
N GLU A 74 -1.79 12.07 23.38
CA GLU A 74 -1.93 13.48 23.02
C GLU A 74 -1.50 13.76 21.57
N CYS A 75 -1.49 12.73 20.72
CA CYS A 75 -1.15 12.89 19.32
C CYS A 75 -2.07 13.92 18.62
N ARG A 76 -1.65 14.44 17.49
CA ARG A 76 -2.37 15.53 16.83
C ARG A 76 -3.84 15.18 16.51
N VAL A 77 -4.12 13.93 16.09
CA VAL A 77 -5.50 13.49 15.83
C VAL A 77 -6.34 13.49 17.12
N ALA A 78 -5.75 13.15 18.27
CA ALA A 78 -6.47 13.18 19.55
C ALA A 78 -6.84 14.61 19.96
N ARG A 79 -5.96 15.58 19.69
CA ARG A 79 -6.21 17.01 19.98
C ARG A 79 -7.12 17.69 18.97
N GLU A 80 -7.14 17.21 17.72
CA GLU A 80 -7.95 17.74 16.62
C GLU A 80 -8.79 16.60 16.01
N PRO A 81 -9.81 16.07 16.74
CA PRO A 81 -10.62 14.95 16.26
C PRO A 81 -11.31 15.24 14.94
N ALA A 82 -11.26 14.31 14.01
CA ALA A 82 -11.88 14.45 12.71
C ALA A 82 -12.43 13.10 12.20
N ALA A 83 -13.44 13.15 11.33
CA ALA A 83 -14.01 12.02 10.61
C ALA A 83 -14.50 10.85 11.50
N GLY A 84 -14.82 11.10 12.76
CA GLY A 84 -15.28 10.05 13.68
C GLY A 84 -14.20 8.99 13.99
N ALA A 85 -12.92 9.34 13.86
CA ALA A 85 -11.82 8.44 14.15
C ALA A 85 -11.74 8.07 15.65
N THR A 86 -11.55 6.79 15.92
CA THR A 86 -11.26 6.26 17.27
C THR A 86 -9.75 6.21 17.45
N ILE A 87 -9.24 6.78 18.56
CA ILE A 87 -7.82 6.71 18.91
C ILE A 87 -7.58 5.46 19.74
N VAL A 88 -6.58 4.68 19.36
CA VAL A 88 -6.05 3.57 20.13
C VAL A 88 -4.63 3.91 20.56
N THR A 89 -4.45 4.16 21.84
CA THR A 89 -3.13 4.45 22.42
C THR A 89 -2.40 3.15 22.69
N ARG A 90 -1.46 2.82 21.81
CA ARG A 90 -0.68 1.58 21.88
C ARG A 90 0.57 1.67 21.00
N GLU A 91 1.58 0.86 21.30
CA GLU A 91 2.69 0.62 20.38
C GLU A 91 2.19 -0.06 19.11
N TRP A 92 2.70 0.35 17.97
CA TRP A 92 2.22 -0.14 16.65
C TRP A 92 2.41 -1.64 16.47
N VAL A 93 3.55 -2.18 16.93
CA VAL A 93 3.87 -3.61 16.83
C VAL A 93 2.85 -4.46 17.59
N GLU A 94 2.50 -4.04 18.81
CA GLU A 94 1.51 -4.73 19.65
C GLU A 94 0.12 -4.66 19.03
N PHE A 95 -0.28 -3.49 18.53
CA PHE A 95 -1.57 -3.33 17.87
C PHE A 95 -1.69 -4.23 16.64
N PHE A 96 -0.65 -4.26 15.78
CA PHE A 96 -0.69 -5.08 14.57
C PHE A 96 -0.62 -6.57 14.87
N ALA A 97 0.07 -7.00 15.93
CA ALA A 97 0.01 -8.38 16.37
C ALA A 97 -1.44 -8.83 16.63
N GLU A 98 -2.20 -8.07 17.41
CA GLU A 98 -3.59 -8.39 17.69
C GLU A 98 -4.51 -8.24 16.47
N PHE A 99 -4.41 -7.10 15.76
CA PHE A 99 -5.30 -6.78 14.65
C PHE A 99 -5.15 -7.75 13.48
N LEU A 100 -3.91 -8.02 13.06
CA LEU A 100 -3.64 -8.92 11.94
C LEU A 100 -3.77 -10.39 12.32
N ASP A 101 -3.50 -10.77 13.58
CA ASP A 101 -3.75 -12.14 14.06
C ASP A 101 -5.25 -12.44 14.09
N ALA A 102 -6.07 -11.47 14.52
CA ALA A 102 -7.53 -11.60 14.46
C ALA A 102 -8.01 -11.70 12.99
N ALA A 103 -7.47 -10.86 12.10
CA ALA A 103 -7.77 -10.90 10.67
C ALA A 103 -7.37 -12.25 10.03
N ALA A 104 -6.23 -12.81 10.40
CA ALA A 104 -5.79 -14.12 9.92
C ALA A 104 -6.66 -15.26 10.44
N GLY A 105 -7.27 -15.10 11.63
CA GLY A 105 -8.24 -16.06 12.19
C GLY A 105 -9.62 -16.00 11.51
N SER A 106 -10.00 -14.87 10.90
CA SER A 106 -11.27 -14.65 10.21
C SER A 106 -11.06 -13.85 8.93
N PRO A 107 -10.44 -14.43 7.87
CA PRO A 107 -10.05 -13.72 6.66
C PRO A 107 -11.19 -13.05 5.91
N ASP A 108 -12.37 -13.66 5.92
CA ASP A 108 -13.55 -13.13 5.20
C ASP A 108 -14.13 -11.89 5.91
N ASP A 109 -14.07 -11.84 7.24
CA ASP A 109 -14.50 -10.67 8.03
C ASP A 109 -13.58 -9.48 7.80
N ALA A 110 -12.30 -9.72 7.59
CA ALA A 110 -11.27 -8.73 7.33
C ALA A 110 -11.09 -8.38 5.84
N ALA A 111 -11.84 -8.99 4.94
CA ALA A 111 -11.67 -8.83 3.49
C ALA A 111 -11.84 -7.38 3.00
N ALA A 112 -12.61 -6.57 3.72
CA ALA A 112 -12.83 -5.16 3.44
C ALA A 112 -11.98 -4.21 4.31
N ASP A 113 -11.07 -4.72 5.13
CA ASP A 113 -10.23 -3.90 5.99
C ASP A 113 -8.99 -3.37 5.24
N ALA A 114 -8.54 -2.18 5.62
CA ALA A 114 -7.39 -1.54 5.00
C ALA A 114 -6.50 -0.83 6.02
N ILE A 115 -5.20 -0.74 5.69
CA ILE A 115 -4.19 -0.04 6.46
C ILE A 115 -3.71 1.17 5.66
N VAL A 116 -3.70 2.34 6.28
CA VAL A 116 -3.00 3.54 5.81
C VAL A 116 -1.63 3.56 6.50
N PRO A 117 -0.56 3.15 5.80
CA PRO A 117 0.75 2.99 6.41
C PRO A 117 1.39 4.35 6.72
N SER A 118 2.25 4.38 7.72
CA SER A 118 3.13 5.52 7.95
C SER A 118 4.37 5.44 7.02
N PRO A 119 4.74 6.50 6.32
CA PRO A 119 5.98 6.52 5.54
C PRO A 119 7.23 6.43 6.42
N LEU A 120 7.10 6.70 7.73
CA LEU A 120 8.18 6.61 8.70
C LEU A 120 8.41 5.19 9.24
N MET A 121 7.42 4.30 9.07
CA MET A 121 7.44 2.92 9.59
C MET A 121 7.00 1.93 8.51
N PRO A 122 7.66 1.89 7.34
CA PRO A 122 7.23 1.06 6.22
C PRO A 122 7.49 -0.44 6.43
N HIS A 123 8.24 -0.82 7.49
CA HIS A 123 8.62 -2.19 7.82
C HIS A 123 7.64 -2.93 8.73
N LEU A 124 6.66 -2.25 9.35
CA LEU A 124 5.77 -2.84 10.35
C LEU A 124 5.08 -4.14 9.90
N LEU A 125 4.65 -4.23 8.65
CA LEU A 125 4.00 -5.44 8.14
C LEU A 125 5.00 -6.59 7.95
N PHE A 126 6.23 -6.28 7.56
CA PHE A 126 7.31 -7.26 7.51
C PHE A 126 7.64 -7.79 8.92
N ASP A 127 7.75 -6.89 9.90
CA ASP A 127 8.02 -7.26 11.29
C ASP A 127 6.93 -8.18 11.85
N TRP A 128 5.66 -7.90 11.51
CA TRP A 128 4.56 -8.79 11.88
C TRP A 128 4.71 -10.18 11.26
N ILE A 129 5.01 -10.30 9.96
CA ILE A 129 5.26 -11.60 9.31
C ILE A 129 6.40 -12.35 10.01
N VAL A 130 7.50 -11.66 10.35
CA VAL A 130 8.63 -12.28 11.06
C VAL A 130 8.21 -12.81 12.43
N ALA A 131 7.50 -11.99 13.23
CA ALA A 131 7.04 -12.38 14.55
C ALA A 131 6.07 -13.57 14.47
N ARG A 132 5.13 -13.54 13.54
CA ARG A 132 4.16 -14.61 13.32
C ARG A 132 4.83 -15.90 12.84
N THR A 133 5.81 -15.81 11.95
CA THR A 133 6.60 -16.97 11.51
C THR A 133 7.35 -17.60 12.68
N ARG A 134 7.99 -16.81 13.53
CA ARG A 134 8.66 -17.30 14.76
C ARG A 134 7.70 -17.98 15.72
N SER A 135 6.51 -17.41 15.91
CA SER A 135 5.48 -18.01 16.76
C SER A 135 4.94 -19.33 16.19
N ARG A 136 4.78 -19.42 14.86
CA ARG A 136 4.30 -20.63 14.17
C ARG A 136 5.34 -21.75 14.18
N TRP A 137 6.63 -21.42 14.15
CA TRP A 137 7.73 -22.36 14.03
C TRP A 137 8.79 -22.13 15.12
N PRO A 138 8.47 -22.38 16.42
CA PRO A 138 9.36 -22.06 17.53
C PRO A 138 10.67 -22.87 17.52
N ASP A 139 10.67 -24.06 16.91
CA ASP A 139 11.82 -24.96 16.84
C ASP A 139 12.67 -24.76 15.56
N ARG A 140 12.31 -23.81 14.69
CA ARG A 140 13.06 -23.52 13.47
C ARG A 140 13.85 -22.22 13.61
N GLU A 141 14.98 -22.15 12.92
CA GLU A 141 15.71 -20.90 12.80
C GLU A 141 14.96 -19.93 11.88
N VAL A 142 14.51 -18.81 12.44
CA VAL A 142 13.84 -17.73 11.70
C VAL A 142 14.65 -16.47 11.83
N SER A 143 15.29 -16.07 10.74
CA SER A 143 16.22 -14.94 10.70
C SER A 143 15.84 -13.91 9.62
N VAL A 144 16.11 -12.63 9.91
CA VAL A 144 16.07 -11.56 8.92
C VAL A 144 17.44 -11.44 8.28
N ARG A 145 17.49 -11.39 6.96
CA ARG A 145 18.74 -11.29 6.19
C ARG A 145 18.81 -9.99 5.43
N ALA A 146 20.02 -9.49 5.23
CA ALA A 146 20.26 -8.36 4.35
C ALA A 146 19.88 -8.69 2.89
N VAL A 147 19.55 -7.66 2.13
CA VAL A 147 19.40 -7.73 0.68
C VAL A 147 20.78 -7.48 0.06
N ASP A 148 21.56 -8.56 -0.13
CA ASP A 148 22.98 -8.50 -0.51
C ASP A 148 23.20 -8.00 -1.95
N GLU A 149 22.29 -8.35 -2.84
CA GLU A 149 22.28 -7.91 -4.24
C GLU A 149 21.04 -7.04 -4.48
N PRO A 150 21.07 -5.75 -4.14
CA PRO A 150 19.87 -4.92 -4.19
C PRO A 150 19.37 -4.69 -5.63
N PRO A 151 18.07 -4.40 -5.82
CA PRO A 151 17.51 -4.11 -7.13
C PRO A 151 18.12 -2.83 -7.73
N ALA A 152 18.29 -2.80 -9.05
CA ALA A 152 18.81 -1.64 -9.76
C ALA A 152 17.73 -0.54 -9.85
N VAL A 153 17.70 0.34 -8.84
CA VAL A 153 16.82 1.52 -8.78
C VAL A 153 17.64 2.78 -8.49
N PRO A 154 17.18 3.98 -8.92
CA PRO A 154 17.96 5.20 -8.80
C PRO A 154 18.38 5.58 -7.40
N TRP A 155 17.53 5.35 -6.40
CA TRP A 155 17.83 5.63 -5.01
C TRP A 155 17.56 4.38 -4.16
N GLN A 156 18.50 4.07 -3.27
CA GLN A 156 18.40 2.95 -2.35
C GLN A 156 19.28 3.14 -1.13
N ARG A 157 18.88 2.55 -0.01
CA ARG A 157 19.62 2.61 1.27
C ARG A 157 19.21 1.46 2.17
N SER A 158 20.15 0.80 2.81
CA SER A 158 19.86 -0.14 3.92
C SER A 158 19.67 0.63 5.23
N SER A 159 18.82 0.07 6.11
CA SER A 159 18.76 0.48 7.52
C SER A 159 20.09 0.21 8.21
N PRO A 160 20.40 0.89 9.34
CA PRO A 160 21.66 0.70 10.06
C PRO A 160 21.92 -0.74 10.51
N ASP A 161 20.86 -1.50 10.83
CA ASP A 161 20.91 -2.91 11.21
C ASP A 161 20.89 -3.89 10.02
N GLY A 162 20.77 -3.37 8.78
CA GLY A 162 20.70 -4.17 7.55
C GLY A 162 19.39 -4.92 7.32
N ASN A 163 18.42 -4.84 8.23
CA ASN A 163 17.20 -5.63 8.18
C ASN A 163 16.18 -5.13 7.17
N THR A 164 16.25 -3.85 6.81
CA THR A 164 15.36 -3.22 5.82
C THR A 164 16.18 -2.56 4.72
N HIS A 165 15.78 -2.80 3.48
CA HIS A 165 16.36 -2.14 2.31
C HIS A 165 15.33 -1.21 1.67
N TYR A 166 15.57 0.09 1.71
CA TYR A 166 14.71 1.13 1.13
C TYR A 166 15.05 1.36 -0.33
N VAL A 167 14.05 1.50 -1.18
CA VAL A 167 14.20 1.67 -2.63
C VAL A 167 13.27 2.77 -3.14
N SER A 168 13.73 3.55 -4.13
CA SER A 168 12.92 4.61 -4.74
C SER A 168 13.32 4.88 -6.18
N PHE A 169 12.34 5.23 -7.02
CA PHE A 169 12.56 5.80 -8.36
C PHE A 169 12.71 7.33 -8.37
N ALA A 170 12.44 7.97 -7.23
CA ALA A 170 12.54 9.41 -7.07
C ALA A 170 13.36 9.73 -5.82
N GLU A 171 12.73 10.32 -4.82
CA GLU A 171 13.31 10.57 -3.51
C GLU A 171 12.58 9.71 -2.47
N TRP A 172 13.22 9.41 -1.33
CA TRP A 172 12.59 8.58 -0.31
C TRP A 172 11.29 9.21 0.24
N MET A 173 11.32 10.51 0.48
CA MET A 173 10.18 11.25 1.02
C MET A 173 9.58 12.16 -0.04
N CYS A 174 8.47 11.73 -0.62
CA CYS A 174 7.62 12.61 -1.43
C CYS A 174 6.75 13.52 -0.56
N PRO A 175 6.26 14.65 -1.10
CA PRO A 175 5.27 15.46 -0.40
C PRO A 175 4.06 14.62 0.02
N ILE A 176 3.54 14.88 1.24
CA ILE A 176 2.41 14.12 1.82
C ILE A 176 1.16 14.08 0.93
N ASN A 177 1.00 15.09 0.08
CA ASN A 177 -0.09 15.20 -0.88
C ASN A 177 0.23 14.65 -2.27
N CYS A 178 1.33 13.93 -2.44
CA CYS A 178 1.65 13.27 -3.70
C CYS A 178 0.62 12.16 -3.96
N ILE A 179 -0.06 12.25 -5.08
CA ILE A 179 -1.06 11.25 -5.53
C ILE A 179 -0.49 10.35 -6.63
N GLU A 180 0.82 10.28 -6.73
CA GLU A 180 1.52 9.56 -7.80
C GLU A 180 1.04 9.92 -9.21
N PRO A 181 1.07 11.21 -9.60
CA PRO A 181 0.54 11.65 -10.88
C PRO A 181 1.37 11.09 -12.05
N VAL A 182 0.80 11.13 -13.27
CA VAL A 182 1.47 10.69 -14.50
C VAL A 182 2.84 11.38 -14.70
N ARG A 183 2.97 12.63 -14.24
CA ARG A 183 4.23 13.37 -14.22
C ARG A 183 4.71 13.53 -12.79
N CYS A 184 5.85 12.94 -12.47
CA CYS A 184 6.40 12.98 -11.11
C CYS A 184 6.87 14.41 -10.76
N PRO A 185 6.41 15.00 -9.63
CA PRO A 185 6.83 16.34 -9.23
C PRO A 185 8.30 16.41 -8.79
N ALA A 186 8.87 15.31 -8.28
CA ALA A 186 10.27 15.25 -7.85
C ALA A 186 11.23 15.21 -9.06
N THR A 187 11.05 14.23 -9.96
CA THR A 187 11.90 14.05 -11.13
C THR A 187 11.54 14.99 -12.29
N ARG A 188 10.37 15.65 -12.24
CA ARG A 188 9.81 16.51 -13.30
C ARG A 188 9.60 15.79 -14.64
N GLY A 189 9.74 14.48 -14.67
CA GLY A 189 9.57 13.60 -15.82
C GLY A 189 8.28 12.81 -15.81
N PRO A 190 7.96 12.08 -16.90
CA PRO A 190 6.86 11.12 -16.91
C PRO A 190 7.15 9.99 -15.90
N ARG A 191 6.14 9.55 -15.18
CA ARG A 191 6.23 8.40 -14.27
C ARG A 191 5.96 7.11 -15.05
N SER A 192 7.01 6.56 -15.65
CA SER A 192 6.98 5.36 -16.49
C SER A 192 7.41 4.08 -15.73
N TRP A 193 7.51 4.15 -14.42
CA TRP A 193 7.97 3.06 -13.57
C TRP A 193 6.87 2.50 -12.68
N SER A 194 7.11 1.30 -12.16
CA SER A 194 6.30 0.64 -11.13
C SER A 194 7.24 -0.13 -10.20
N MET A 195 7.30 0.25 -8.94
CA MET A 195 8.13 -0.45 -7.95
C MET A 195 7.73 -1.92 -7.82
N PRO A 196 6.42 -2.29 -7.70
CA PRO A 196 6.04 -3.69 -7.69
C PRO A 196 6.57 -4.49 -8.88
N SER A 197 6.49 -3.92 -10.09
CA SER A 197 7.00 -4.59 -11.29
C SER A 197 8.51 -4.71 -11.31
N ALA A 198 9.22 -3.67 -10.86
CA ALA A 198 10.69 -3.69 -10.77
C ALA A 198 11.17 -4.77 -9.78
N ILE A 199 10.52 -4.88 -8.62
CA ILE A 199 10.87 -5.89 -7.61
C ILE A 199 10.51 -7.30 -8.09
N ALA A 200 9.39 -7.48 -8.80
CA ALA A 200 9.07 -8.76 -9.42
C ALA A 200 10.13 -9.18 -10.46
N GLY A 201 10.56 -8.26 -11.31
CA GLY A 201 11.65 -8.49 -12.26
C GLY A 201 12.98 -8.81 -11.58
N TYR A 202 13.32 -8.12 -10.50
CA TYR A 202 14.51 -8.37 -9.69
C TYR A 202 14.52 -9.79 -9.10
N VAL A 203 13.43 -10.24 -8.48
CA VAL A 203 13.32 -11.62 -7.97
C VAL A 203 13.42 -12.65 -9.10
N GLY A 204 12.77 -12.38 -10.24
CA GLY A 204 12.88 -13.21 -11.43
C GLY A 204 14.32 -13.36 -11.92
N ALA A 205 15.09 -12.27 -11.96
CA ALA A 205 16.50 -12.27 -12.33
C ALA A 205 17.39 -13.03 -11.33
N LEU A 206 17.12 -12.92 -10.03
CA LEU A 206 17.81 -13.72 -9.00
C LEU A 206 17.56 -15.22 -9.19
N ARG A 207 16.32 -15.61 -9.39
CA ARG A 207 15.96 -17.02 -9.65
C ARG A 207 16.63 -17.57 -10.90
N ALA A 208 16.69 -16.79 -11.99
CA ALA A 208 17.38 -17.18 -13.20
C ALA A 208 18.88 -17.42 -13.01
N ARG A 209 19.48 -16.81 -11.97
CA ARG A 209 20.87 -17.04 -11.54
C ARG A 209 21.03 -18.18 -10.50
N GLY A 210 19.96 -18.90 -10.18
CA GLY A 210 19.98 -20.05 -9.28
C GLY A 210 19.70 -19.74 -7.80
N HIS A 211 19.30 -18.51 -7.46
CA HIS A 211 18.89 -18.19 -6.08
C HIS A 211 17.53 -18.80 -5.77
N ASN A 212 17.44 -19.51 -4.65
CA ASN A 212 16.17 -20.05 -4.15
C ASN A 212 15.44 -18.99 -3.30
N LEU A 213 14.94 -17.94 -3.96
CA LEU A 213 14.23 -16.82 -3.33
C LEU A 213 12.76 -16.85 -3.72
N ALA A 214 11.87 -16.97 -2.74
CA ALA A 214 10.43 -16.91 -2.92
C ALA A 214 9.89 -15.46 -2.89
N GLY A 215 8.69 -15.25 -3.39
CA GLY A 215 8.05 -13.94 -3.48
C GLY A 215 8.30 -13.26 -4.84
N PRO A 216 8.33 -11.92 -4.96
CA PRO A 216 8.14 -11.01 -3.83
C PRO A 216 6.69 -11.04 -3.34
N PHE A 217 6.51 -11.04 -2.02
CA PHE A 217 5.22 -10.72 -1.40
C PHE A 217 5.12 -9.22 -1.24
N VAL A 218 4.19 -8.59 -1.96
CA VAL A 218 4.12 -7.14 -2.07
C VAL A 218 2.86 -6.62 -1.38
N PHE A 219 3.04 -5.84 -0.32
CA PHE A 219 1.99 -5.04 0.30
C PHE A 219 1.91 -3.70 -0.43
N HIS A 220 1.09 -3.67 -1.48
CA HIS A 220 1.01 -2.52 -2.37
C HIS A 220 0.12 -1.42 -1.78
N CYS A 221 0.74 -0.33 -1.38
CA CYS A 221 0.07 0.89 -0.96
C CYS A 221 -0.42 1.65 -2.19
N THR A 222 -1.71 1.54 -2.51
CA THR A 222 -2.33 2.22 -3.65
C THR A 222 -3.11 3.45 -3.20
N HIS A 223 -2.97 4.58 -3.92
CA HIS A 223 -3.77 5.78 -3.67
C HIS A 223 -5.21 5.54 -4.13
N ARG A 224 -6.17 5.57 -3.20
CA ARG A 224 -7.55 5.16 -3.46
C ARG A 224 -8.54 6.31 -3.47
N ALA A 225 -8.38 7.25 -2.56
CA ALA A 225 -9.24 8.42 -2.49
C ALA A 225 -8.46 9.60 -1.91
N TYR A 226 -8.58 10.77 -2.54
CA TYR A 226 -8.01 12.04 -2.07
C TYR A 226 -6.52 11.98 -1.72
N GLY A 227 -5.76 11.12 -2.42
CA GLY A 227 -4.34 10.94 -2.21
C GLY A 227 -3.97 10.04 -1.02
N VAL A 228 -4.94 9.40 -0.36
CA VAL A 228 -4.65 8.47 0.72
C VAL A 228 -4.26 7.11 0.14
N GLY A 229 -3.02 6.70 0.41
CA GLY A 229 -2.51 5.37 0.09
C GLY A 229 -3.00 4.34 1.10
N MET A 230 -3.45 3.19 0.62
CA MET A 230 -3.97 2.10 1.45
C MET A 230 -3.47 0.75 1.00
N ILE A 231 -3.28 -0.15 1.95
CA ILE A 231 -2.95 -1.56 1.77
C ILE A 231 -4.16 -2.38 2.21
N ASP A 232 -4.59 -3.34 1.39
CA ASP A 232 -5.65 -4.27 1.79
C ASP A 232 -5.11 -5.25 2.83
N VAL A 233 -5.79 -5.40 3.97
CA VAL A 233 -5.44 -6.37 5.02
C VAL A 233 -5.41 -7.78 4.45
N ARG A 234 -6.34 -8.11 3.55
CA ARG A 234 -6.37 -9.39 2.87
C ARG A 234 -5.04 -9.78 2.21
N SER A 235 -4.36 -8.82 1.55
CA SER A 235 -3.06 -9.09 0.92
C SER A 235 -1.97 -9.46 1.92
N VAL A 236 -2.05 -8.95 3.14
CA VAL A 236 -1.08 -9.23 4.22
C VAL A 236 -1.29 -10.63 4.79
N ILE A 237 -2.55 -11.00 5.08
CA ILE A 237 -2.86 -12.32 5.62
C ILE A 237 -2.72 -13.44 4.58
N ASP A 238 -3.00 -13.17 3.30
CA ASP A 238 -2.75 -14.12 2.21
C ASP A 238 -1.23 -14.40 2.05
N ALA A 239 -0.40 -13.37 2.21
CA ALA A 239 1.06 -13.55 2.20
C ALA A 239 1.54 -14.37 3.42
N ASP A 240 1.01 -14.12 4.63
CA ASP A 240 1.30 -14.92 5.81
C ASP A 240 0.93 -16.41 5.61
N ALA A 241 -0.24 -16.67 5.06
CA ALA A 241 -0.69 -18.02 4.77
C ALA A 241 0.23 -18.73 3.76
N ALA A 242 0.56 -18.06 2.65
CA ALA A 242 1.43 -18.61 1.62
C ALA A 242 2.86 -18.87 2.11
N ILE A 243 3.43 -17.96 2.93
CA ILE A 243 4.74 -18.16 3.56
C ILE A 243 4.69 -19.35 4.53
N GLY A 244 3.62 -19.46 5.32
CA GLY A 244 3.41 -20.60 6.21
C GLY A 244 3.34 -21.93 5.46
N GLU A 245 2.61 -21.98 4.34
CA GLU A 245 2.50 -23.18 3.50
C GLU A 245 3.86 -23.57 2.89
N MET A 246 4.61 -22.61 2.35
CA MET A 246 5.96 -22.89 1.84
C MET A 246 6.88 -23.46 2.92
N ALA A 247 6.83 -22.92 4.14
CA ALA A 247 7.64 -23.37 5.24
C ALA A 247 7.31 -24.82 5.70
N VAL A 248 6.09 -25.31 5.49
CA VAL A 248 5.74 -26.73 5.74
C VAL A 248 6.59 -27.67 4.87
N HIS A 249 6.91 -27.27 3.64
CA HIS A 249 7.63 -28.12 2.70
C HIS A 249 9.16 -28.07 2.82
N GLY A 250 9.70 -27.22 3.68
CA GLY A 250 11.15 -27.15 3.94
C GLY A 250 11.65 -25.74 4.20
N PRO A 251 12.98 -25.54 4.15
CA PRO A 251 13.58 -24.22 4.29
C PRO A 251 13.10 -23.26 3.21
N ALA A 252 12.82 -22.01 3.60
CA ALA A 252 12.34 -20.97 2.70
C ALA A 252 13.13 -19.68 2.89
N ASP A 253 13.42 -19.01 1.79
CA ASP A 253 14.02 -17.68 1.73
C ASP A 253 13.07 -16.79 0.96
N VAL A 254 12.57 -15.71 1.59
CA VAL A 254 11.39 -14.99 1.11
C VAL A 254 11.68 -13.51 1.05
N LEU A 255 11.40 -12.86 -0.08
CA LEU A 255 11.42 -11.40 -0.19
C LEU A 255 10.00 -10.84 0.03
N ILE A 256 9.91 -9.88 0.95
CA ILE A 256 8.66 -9.20 1.31
C ILE A 256 8.89 -7.70 1.14
N GLY A 257 7.89 -6.99 0.63
CA GLY A 257 8.00 -5.54 0.46
C GLY A 257 6.71 -4.80 0.73
N THR A 258 6.81 -3.71 1.48
CA THR A 258 5.75 -2.68 1.56
C THR A 258 6.12 -1.55 0.62
N MET A 259 5.29 -1.27 -0.37
CA MET A 259 5.67 -0.30 -1.41
C MET A 259 4.48 0.39 -2.08
N SER A 260 4.71 1.60 -2.53
CA SER A 260 3.87 2.32 -3.48
C SER A 260 4.37 2.08 -4.92
N HIS A 261 3.88 2.85 -5.88
CA HIS A 261 4.42 2.82 -7.24
C HIS A 261 5.85 3.35 -7.33
N CYS A 262 6.26 4.22 -6.40
CA CYS A 262 7.51 4.96 -6.48
C CYS A 262 8.56 4.53 -5.48
N HIS A 263 8.16 4.09 -4.29
CA HIS A 263 9.07 3.75 -3.19
C HIS A 263 8.66 2.43 -2.55
N GLY A 264 9.62 1.82 -1.85
CA GLY A 264 9.36 0.61 -1.08
C GLY A 264 10.39 0.38 0.01
N ALA A 265 10.00 -0.46 0.96
CA ALA A 265 10.87 -1.05 1.95
C ALA A 265 10.83 -2.57 1.75
N LEU A 266 11.99 -3.18 1.61
CA LEU A 266 12.17 -4.61 1.38
C LEU A 266 12.76 -5.25 2.64
N GLY A 267 12.27 -6.42 3.00
CA GLY A 267 12.83 -7.30 4.01
C GLY A 267 13.00 -8.70 3.43
N ARG A 268 14.04 -9.41 3.86
CA ARG A 268 14.32 -10.79 3.47
C ARG A 268 14.23 -11.68 4.69
N LEU A 269 13.31 -12.64 4.66
CA LEU A 269 13.04 -13.59 5.73
C LEU A 269 13.57 -14.95 5.34
N ALA A 270 14.42 -15.54 6.17
CA ALA A 270 14.88 -16.91 6.02
C ALA A 270 14.30 -17.80 7.14
N ILE A 271 13.81 -18.96 6.73
CA ILE A 271 13.22 -19.99 7.60
C ILE A 271 14.04 -21.27 7.37
N GLY A 272 14.76 -21.71 8.42
CA GLY A 272 15.65 -22.86 8.38
C GLY A 272 14.95 -24.20 8.50
#